data_2490104b6645fd1fb63d1b38821fc86b
#
_entry.id   2490104b6645fd1fb63d1b38821fc86b
#
_cell.length_a   1.000
_cell.length_b   1.000
_cell.length_c   1.000
_cell.angle_alpha   90.00
_cell.angle_beta   90.00
_cell.angle_gamma   90.00
#
_symmetry.space_group_name_H-M   'P 1'
#
loop_
_entity.id
_entity.type
_entity.pdbx_description
1 polymer ?
#
loop_
_entity_poly.entity_id
_entity_poly.type
_entity_poly.pdbx_seq_one_letter_code
_entity_poly.pdbx_strand_id
1 'polypeptide(L)'
;MRRKGGGQMNFFNGMKFLFIGNSATYVHEIPQTLQRLAGELGYEFTVAQITPGGCELAKHANPETELGQRVFAEIAKGYDVVFIQENGSCMSSDEKRAACFDASKRLIDAIRASGAEPWIYVRPPTFKDYYGYSTLEQCVKFDEIFGEIARQNGGVSCVYVNRAFAQSAKTLDYDLWGKDRGHTSPLGAYLIVCTFFATLFGESATKLSANGIYPPAAKQLAEIADKIALPTP
;
A
#
# COMPACT_ATOMS: atom_id res chain seq x y z
N MET A 1 -1.50 26.46 27.08
CA MET A 1 -2.08 27.60 26.34
C MET A 1 -2.86 27.05 25.14
N ARG A 2 -4.19 27.01 25.21
CA ARG A 2 -5.06 26.47 24.13
C ARG A 2 -5.07 27.47 22.99
N ARG A 3 -4.56 27.09 21.80
CA ARG A 3 -4.80 27.87 20.58
C ARG A 3 -6.18 27.51 20.06
N LYS A 4 -7.09 28.48 20.12
CA LYS A 4 -8.40 28.45 19.46
C LYS A 4 -8.22 28.77 17.98
N GLY A 5 -8.89 27.98 17.12
CA GLY A 5 -9.45 28.42 15.83
C GLY A 5 -8.46 28.94 14.80
N GLY A 6 -7.87 28.05 14.02
CA GLY A 6 -7.24 28.33 12.74
C GLY A 6 -7.27 27.01 11.96
N GLY A 7 -7.74 27.04 10.69
CA GLY A 7 -7.84 25.84 9.85
C GLY A 7 -6.59 25.00 9.96
N GLN A 8 -6.76 23.73 10.24
CA GLN A 8 -5.68 22.76 10.27
C GLN A 8 -5.07 22.76 8.87
N MET A 9 -3.91 23.38 8.72
CA MET A 9 -3.14 23.31 7.47
C MET A 9 -2.89 21.83 7.21
N ASN A 10 -3.52 21.31 6.14
CA ASN A 10 -3.44 19.89 5.82
C ASN A 10 -1.98 19.55 5.49
N PHE A 11 -1.30 18.81 6.36
CA PHE A 11 0.12 18.48 6.25
C PHE A 11 0.48 17.84 4.89
N PHE A 12 -0.49 17.18 4.24
CA PHE A 12 -0.30 16.48 2.98
C PHE A 12 -0.48 17.35 1.73
N ASN A 13 -0.91 18.63 1.87
CA ASN A 13 -1.12 19.48 0.70
C ASN A 13 0.20 19.83 0.01
N GLY A 14 0.24 19.58 -1.29
CA GLY A 14 1.41 19.78 -2.14
C GLY A 14 2.40 18.63 -2.15
N MET A 15 2.20 17.58 -1.34
CA MET A 15 3.09 16.41 -1.32
C MET A 15 3.09 15.63 -2.64
N LYS A 16 4.21 14.98 -2.89
CA LYS A 16 4.44 14.10 -4.04
C LYS A 16 4.67 12.67 -3.57
N PHE A 17 3.83 11.74 -3.99
CA PHE A 17 3.94 10.34 -3.67
C PHE A 17 4.44 9.53 -4.86
N LEU A 18 5.37 8.62 -4.63
CA LEU A 18 5.83 7.65 -5.63
C LEU A 18 5.45 6.24 -5.18
N PHE A 19 4.89 5.45 -6.09
CA PHE A 19 4.62 4.04 -5.87
C PHE A 19 5.56 3.18 -6.72
N ILE A 20 6.34 2.32 -6.07
CA ILE A 20 7.23 1.33 -6.70
C ILE A 20 6.67 -0.05 -6.38
N GLY A 21 6.24 -0.80 -7.41
CA GLY A 21 5.58 -2.08 -7.19
C GLY A 21 5.22 -2.78 -8.50
N ASN A 22 4.03 -3.36 -8.55
CA ASN A 22 3.57 -4.15 -9.68
C ASN A 22 2.05 -4.03 -9.90
N SER A 23 1.41 -5.04 -10.49
CA SER A 23 -0.03 -5.02 -10.78
C SER A 23 -0.91 -4.88 -9.54
N ALA A 24 -0.47 -5.28 -8.35
CA ALA A 24 -1.22 -5.04 -7.12
C ALA A 24 -1.35 -3.55 -6.78
N THR A 25 -0.53 -2.69 -7.40
CA THR A 25 -0.59 -1.23 -7.28
C THR A 25 -1.38 -0.59 -8.42
N TYR A 26 -1.14 -0.98 -9.70
CA TYR A 26 -1.75 -0.26 -10.82
C TYR A 26 -3.15 -0.77 -11.21
N VAL A 27 -3.51 -2.03 -10.90
CA VAL A 27 -4.85 -2.54 -11.21
C VAL A 27 -5.89 -1.74 -10.45
N HIS A 28 -6.93 -1.27 -11.16
CA HIS A 28 -7.94 -0.31 -10.68
C HIS A 28 -7.37 1.07 -10.28
N GLU A 29 -6.18 1.44 -10.79
CA GLU A 29 -5.62 2.79 -10.63
C GLU A 29 -5.56 3.22 -9.15
N ILE A 30 -5.06 2.31 -8.26
CA ILE A 30 -5.08 2.53 -6.81
C ILE A 30 -4.51 3.89 -6.40
N PRO A 31 -3.30 4.34 -6.86
CA PRO A 31 -2.76 5.63 -6.48
C PRO A 31 -3.63 6.82 -6.94
N GLN A 32 -4.13 6.77 -8.18
CA GLN A 32 -4.96 7.82 -8.77
C GLN A 32 -6.34 7.88 -8.09
N THR A 33 -6.90 6.72 -7.74
CA THR A 33 -8.17 6.65 -7.02
C THR A 33 -8.02 7.21 -5.61
N LEU A 34 -6.92 6.91 -4.92
CA LEU A 34 -6.60 7.50 -3.62
C LEU A 34 -6.49 9.03 -3.74
N GLN A 35 -5.73 9.52 -4.72
CA GLN A 35 -5.57 10.96 -4.97
C GLN A 35 -6.92 11.65 -5.21
N ARG A 36 -7.76 11.07 -6.06
CA ARG A 36 -9.06 11.64 -6.38
C ARG A 36 -10.02 11.66 -5.21
N LEU A 37 -10.17 10.52 -4.50
CA LEU A 37 -11.11 10.42 -3.37
C LEU A 37 -10.67 11.27 -2.17
N ALA A 38 -9.38 11.32 -1.88
CA ALA A 38 -8.84 12.21 -0.86
C ALA A 38 -8.97 13.68 -1.27
N GLY A 39 -8.79 13.99 -2.56
CA GLY A 39 -8.99 15.34 -3.13
C GLY A 39 -10.42 15.86 -2.93
N GLU A 40 -11.44 14.99 -2.98
CA GLU A 40 -12.84 15.36 -2.66
C GLU A 40 -13.00 15.86 -1.21
N LEU A 41 -12.07 15.51 -0.33
CA LEU A 41 -12.01 15.94 1.09
C LEU A 41 -11.00 17.07 1.34
N GLY A 42 -10.39 17.61 0.27
CA GLY A 42 -9.44 18.73 0.36
C GLY A 42 -7.99 18.34 0.61
N TYR A 43 -7.62 17.05 0.41
CA TYR A 43 -6.23 16.59 0.44
C TYR A 43 -5.61 16.68 -0.96
N GLU A 44 -4.76 17.68 -1.18
CA GLU A 44 -4.13 17.93 -2.49
C GLU A 44 -2.71 17.39 -2.52
N PHE A 45 -2.47 16.28 -3.22
CA PHE A 45 -1.16 15.69 -3.47
C PHE A 45 -1.08 15.12 -4.89
N THR A 46 0.11 14.83 -5.35
CA THR A 46 0.33 14.20 -6.66
C THR A 46 0.86 12.78 -6.49
N VAL A 47 0.56 11.91 -7.45
CA VAL A 47 1.03 10.52 -7.47
C VAL A 47 1.80 10.21 -8.75
N ALA A 48 2.89 9.45 -8.61
CA ALA A 48 3.61 8.83 -9.71
C ALA A 48 3.81 7.34 -9.39
N GLN A 49 4.10 6.52 -10.42
CA GLN A 49 4.32 5.10 -10.20
C GLN A 49 5.31 4.48 -11.19
N ILE A 50 6.07 3.48 -10.70
CA ILE A 50 6.85 2.54 -11.51
C ILE A 50 6.42 1.14 -11.11
N THR A 51 5.51 0.55 -11.89
CA THR A 51 4.78 -0.67 -11.48
C THR A 51 4.65 -1.69 -12.61
N PRO A 52 5.76 -2.19 -13.23
CA PRO A 52 5.66 -3.23 -14.24
C PRO A 52 5.01 -4.50 -13.69
N GLY A 53 4.18 -5.15 -14.51
CA GLY A 53 3.39 -6.32 -14.10
C GLY A 53 4.26 -7.46 -13.54
N GLY A 54 3.85 -8.05 -12.42
CA GLY A 54 4.53 -9.18 -11.76
C GLY A 54 5.95 -8.90 -11.27
N CYS A 55 6.37 -7.62 -11.22
CA CYS A 55 7.72 -7.26 -10.83
C CYS A 55 7.99 -7.47 -9.34
N GLU A 56 9.13 -8.07 -9.03
CA GLU A 56 9.67 -8.23 -7.67
C GLU A 56 10.47 -6.99 -7.27
N LEU A 57 10.53 -6.67 -5.98
CA LEU A 57 11.38 -5.56 -5.49
C LEU A 57 12.86 -5.76 -5.85
N ALA A 58 13.33 -7.01 -5.90
CA ALA A 58 14.69 -7.33 -6.32
C ALA A 58 15.04 -6.80 -7.72
N LYS A 59 14.07 -6.76 -8.65
CA LYS A 59 14.27 -6.20 -9.99
C LYS A 59 14.28 -4.67 -9.96
N HIS A 60 13.43 -4.05 -9.15
CA HIS A 60 13.42 -2.60 -8.95
C HIS A 60 14.71 -2.09 -8.30
N ALA A 61 15.28 -2.87 -7.40
CA ALA A 61 16.48 -2.51 -6.64
C ALA A 61 17.80 -2.87 -7.34
N ASN A 62 17.76 -3.41 -8.56
CA ASN A 62 18.98 -3.81 -9.29
C ASN A 62 19.51 -2.66 -10.16
N PRO A 63 20.60 -1.95 -9.76
CA PRO A 63 21.12 -0.80 -10.48
C PRO A 63 21.77 -1.17 -11.83
N GLU A 64 22.06 -2.45 -12.07
CA GLU A 64 22.65 -2.93 -13.33
C GLU A 64 21.62 -3.06 -14.46
N THR A 65 20.31 -2.94 -14.15
CA THR A 65 19.23 -3.03 -15.13
C THR A 65 18.65 -1.67 -15.46
N GLU A 66 18.10 -1.52 -16.67
CA GLU A 66 17.39 -0.31 -17.08
C GLU A 66 16.25 0.05 -16.11
N LEU A 67 15.49 -0.95 -15.65
CA LEU A 67 14.41 -0.73 -14.68
C LEU A 67 14.95 -0.18 -13.37
N GLY A 68 15.99 -0.77 -12.80
CA GLY A 68 16.58 -0.30 -11.55
C GLY A 68 17.17 1.09 -11.67
N GLN A 69 17.92 1.38 -12.76
CA GLN A 69 18.43 2.72 -13.05
C GLN A 69 17.30 3.76 -13.10
N ARG A 70 16.20 3.43 -13.79
CA ARG A 70 15.01 4.27 -13.85
C ARG A 70 14.39 4.49 -12.45
N VAL A 71 14.32 3.45 -11.63
CA VAL A 71 13.77 3.54 -10.25
C VAL A 71 14.60 4.48 -9.40
N PHE A 72 15.94 4.32 -9.38
CA PHE A 72 16.81 5.20 -8.60
C PHE A 72 16.80 6.64 -9.12
N ALA A 73 16.77 6.83 -10.44
CA ALA A 73 16.63 8.15 -11.02
C ALA A 73 15.29 8.82 -10.68
N GLU A 74 14.21 8.04 -10.60
CA GLU A 74 12.89 8.57 -10.21
C GLU A 74 12.87 8.97 -8.73
N ILE A 75 13.39 8.11 -7.83
CA ILE A 75 13.50 8.43 -6.39
C ILE A 75 14.23 9.76 -6.18
N ALA A 76 15.30 10.02 -6.97
CA ALA A 76 16.10 11.23 -6.86
C ALA A 76 15.38 12.52 -7.27
N LYS A 77 14.17 12.47 -7.86
CA LYS A 77 13.40 13.66 -8.28
C LYS A 77 12.76 14.44 -7.14
N GLY A 78 12.88 13.95 -5.89
CA GLY A 78 12.37 14.65 -4.72
C GLY A 78 10.87 14.42 -4.50
N TYR A 79 10.54 13.23 -4.09
CA TYR A 79 9.23 12.88 -3.53
C TYR A 79 9.23 13.11 -2.03
N ASP A 80 8.04 13.26 -1.43
CA ASP A 80 7.89 13.35 0.02
C ASP A 80 7.72 11.96 0.65
N VAL A 81 6.97 11.08 -0.03
CA VAL A 81 6.73 9.70 0.40
C VAL A 81 6.92 8.74 -0.78
N VAL A 82 7.61 7.63 -0.53
CA VAL A 82 7.78 6.56 -1.52
C VAL A 82 7.30 5.25 -0.95
N PHE A 83 6.29 4.66 -1.59
CA PHE A 83 5.76 3.35 -1.25
C PHE A 83 6.48 2.27 -2.05
N ILE A 84 6.97 1.23 -1.37
CA ILE A 84 7.50 0.02 -2.00
C ILE A 84 6.55 -1.15 -1.77
N GLN A 85 6.29 -1.95 -2.83
CA GLN A 85 5.37 -3.08 -2.79
C GLN A 85 5.95 -4.29 -3.53
N GLU A 86 6.05 -5.42 -2.82
CA GLU A 86 6.53 -6.70 -3.33
C GLU A 86 5.39 -7.51 -3.98
N ASN A 87 5.71 -8.38 -4.95
CA ASN A 87 4.71 -9.22 -5.62
C ASN A 87 4.27 -10.47 -4.84
N GLY A 88 4.95 -10.79 -3.75
CA GLY A 88 4.68 -11.93 -2.89
C GLY A 88 5.60 -13.13 -3.15
N SER A 89 6.54 -13.06 -4.08
CA SER A 89 7.52 -14.13 -4.33
C SER A 89 8.41 -14.43 -3.10
N CYS A 90 8.53 -13.47 -2.21
CA CYS A 90 9.23 -13.61 -0.92
C CYS A 90 8.70 -14.74 -0.03
N MET A 91 7.51 -15.28 -0.33
CA MET A 91 6.96 -16.47 0.35
C MET A 91 7.40 -17.80 -0.27
N SER A 92 7.96 -17.80 -1.49
CA SER A 92 8.20 -19.03 -2.27
C SER A 92 9.42 -19.82 -1.82
N SER A 93 10.45 -19.14 -1.31
CA SER A 93 11.68 -19.76 -0.81
C SER A 93 12.45 -18.81 0.09
N ASP A 94 13.39 -19.35 0.87
CA ASP A 94 14.29 -18.54 1.70
C ASP A 94 15.20 -17.64 0.86
N GLU A 95 15.62 -18.08 -0.33
CA GLU A 95 16.40 -17.28 -1.27
C GLU A 95 15.61 -16.06 -1.75
N LYS A 96 14.35 -16.25 -2.16
CA LYS A 96 13.46 -15.15 -2.57
C LYS A 96 13.16 -14.22 -1.42
N ARG A 97 13.03 -14.75 -0.22
CA ARG A 97 12.85 -13.95 0.99
C ARG A 97 14.08 -13.08 1.26
N ALA A 98 15.28 -13.66 1.23
CA ALA A 98 16.52 -12.90 1.41
C ALA A 98 16.67 -11.80 0.34
N ALA A 99 16.40 -12.11 -0.92
CA ALA A 99 16.43 -11.12 -2.01
C ALA A 99 15.43 -9.98 -1.79
N CYS A 100 14.25 -10.26 -1.23
CA CYS A 100 13.26 -9.25 -0.88
C CYS A 100 13.76 -8.33 0.25
N PHE A 101 14.40 -8.89 1.28
CA PHE A 101 14.99 -8.12 2.38
C PHE A 101 16.10 -7.19 1.88
N ASP A 102 17.04 -7.70 1.10
CA ASP A 102 18.15 -6.92 0.53
C ASP A 102 17.64 -5.81 -0.38
N ALA A 103 16.66 -6.12 -1.24
CA ALA A 103 16.05 -5.15 -2.13
C ALA A 103 15.31 -4.06 -1.37
N SER A 104 14.52 -4.44 -0.36
CA SER A 104 13.79 -3.50 0.49
C SER A 104 14.77 -2.56 1.19
N LYS A 105 15.84 -3.10 1.78
CA LYS A 105 16.86 -2.27 2.43
C LYS A 105 17.48 -1.28 1.45
N ARG A 106 17.91 -1.74 0.26
CA ARG A 106 18.53 -0.88 -0.75
C ARG A 106 17.61 0.25 -1.22
N LEU A 107 16.33 -0.04 -1.45
CA LEU A 107 15.35 0.99 -1.84
C LEU A 107 15.08 1.95 -0.68
N ILE A 108 14.88 1.47 0.55
CA ILE A 108 14.66 2.29 1.73
C ILE A 108 15.84 3.25 1.96
N ASP A 109 17.08 2.76 1.84
CA ASP A 109 18.28 3.59 2.00
C ASP A 109 18.33 4.69 0.93
N ALA A 110 18.03 4.36 -0.34
CA ALA A 110 18.00 5.33 -1.43
C ALA A 110 16.88 6.37 -1.27
N ILE A 111 15.69 5.95 -0.81
CA ILE A 111 14.57 6.84 -0.54
C ILE A 111 14.94 7.83 0.57
N ARG A 112 15.52 7.35 1.67
CA ARG A 112 15.99 8.24 2.75
C ARG A 112 17.09 9.19 2.30
N ALA A 113 18.03 8.71 1.48
CA ALA A 113 19.10 9.54 0.93
C ALA A 113 18.57 10.66 0.02
N SER A 114 17.40 10.48 -0.61
CA SER A 114 16.73 11.53 -1.40
C SER A 114 15.94 12.54 -0.54
N GLY A 115 15.83 12.31 0.78
CA GLY A 115 15.03 13.12 1.70
C GLY A 115 13.56 12.71 1.79
N ALA A 116 13.15 11.65 1.07
CA ALA A 116 11.79 11.12 1.11
C ALA A 116 11.58 10.15 2.29
N GLU A 117 10.33 9.99 2.72
CA GLU A 117 9.94 8.99 3.71
C GLU A 117 9.58 7.66 3.03
N PRO A 118 10.27 6.54 3.36
CA PRO A 118 9.90 5.23 2.85
C PRO A 118 8.69 4.66 3.59
N TRP A 119 7.77 4.06 2.83
CA TRP A 119 6.63 3.30 3.34
C TRP A 119 6.54 1.95 2.66
N ILE A 120 6.07 0.95 3.38
CA ILE A 120 5.81 -0.38 2.83
C ILE A 120 4.32 -0.53 2.58
N TYR A 121 3.94 -0.77 1.32
CA TYR A 121 2.61 -1.23 0.97
C TYR A 121 2.57 -2.75 1.08
N VAL A 122 2.02 -3.25 2.18
CA VAL A 122 1.80 -4.68 2.38
C VAL A 122 0.57 -5.10 1.59
N ARG A 123 0.81 -5.75 0.44
CA ARG A 123 -0.20 -6.05 -0.58
C ARG A 123 -1.35 -6.92 -0.07
N PRO A 124 -2.53 -6.93 -0.75
CA PRO A 124 -3.57 -7.91 -0.50
C PRO A 124 -3.09 -9.33 -0.85
N PRO A 125 -3.67 -10.38 -0.21
CA PRO A 125 -3.44 -11.76 -0.62
C PRO A 125 -4.11 -12.05 -1.97
N THR A 126 -3.74 -13.15 -2.62
CA THR A 126 -4.52 -13.73 -3.72
C THR A 126 -5.62 -14.64 -3.15
N PHE A 127 -6.69 -14.87 -3.90
CA PHE A 127 -7.74 -15.81 -3.50
C PHE A 127 -7.30 -17.28 -3.63
N LYS A 128 -6.38 -17.53 -4.56
CA LYS A 128 -5.84 -18.88 -4.78
C LYS A 128 -4.73 -19.17 -3.78
N ASP A 129 -4.51 -20.44 -3.51
CA ASP A 129 -3.28 -20.88 -2.87
C ASP A 129 -2.08 -20.36 -3.68
N TYR A 130 -1.19 -19.71 -2.97
CA TYR A 130 -0.02 -19.08 -3.56
C TYR A 130 1.20 -19.55 -2.80
N TYR A 131 2.07 -20.27 -3.49
CA TYR A 131 3.22 -20.93 -2.88
C TYR A 131 2.86 -21.86 -1.69
N GLY A 132 1.72 -22.55 -1.77
CA GLY A 132 1.26 -23.46 -0.72
C GLY A 132 0.57 -22.79 0.47
N TYR A 133 0.28 -21.50 0.40
CA TYR A 133 -0.43 -20.76 1.45
C TYR A 133 -1.83 -20.38 0.99
N SER A 134 -2.82 -20.70 1.81
CA SER A 134 -4.19 -20.20 1.66
C SER A 134 -4.24 -18.66 1.78
N THR A 135 -5.33 -18.05 1.36
CA THR A 135 -5.54 -16.59 1.43
C THR A 135 -5.23 -16.00 2.81
N LEU A 136 -5.67 -16.64 3.89
CA LEU A 136 -5.43 -16.14 5.25
C LEU A 136 -3.99 -16.37 5.71
N GLU A 137 -3.40 -17.52 5.37
CA GLU A 137 -1.98 -17.78 5.67
C GLU A 137 -1.06 -16.81 4.94
N GLN A 138 -1.37 -16.42 3.70
CA GLN A 138 -0.67 -15.35 3.01
C GLN A 138 -0.67 -14.04 3.81
N CYS A 139 -1.81 -13.67 4.41
CA CYS A 139 -1.89 -12.46 5.24
C CYS A 139 -0.93 -12.52 6.43
N VAL A 140 -0.88 -13.67 7.11
CA VAL A 140 0.04 -13.89 8.24
C VAL A 140 1.50 -13.81 7.78
N LYS A 141 1.82 -14.48 6.66
CA LYS A 141 3.19 -14.46 6.10
C LYS A 141 3.62 -13.07 5.68
N PHE A 142 2.74 -12.28 5.09
CA PHE A 142 3.04 -10.87 4.76
C PHE A 142 3.29 -10.03 6.02
N ASP A 143 2.51 -10.22 7.08
CA ASP A 143 2.75 -9.55 8.36
C ASP A 143 4.13 -9.90 8.94
N GLU A 144 4.51 -11.18 8.96
CA GLU A 144 5.79 -11.65 9.45
C GLU A 144 6.95 -11.03 8.64
N ILE A 145 6.90 -11.15 7.30
CA ILE A 145 7.98 -10.72 6.41
C ILE A 145 8.11 -9.19 6.42
N PHE A 146 7.04 -8.45 6.17
CA PHE A 146 7.11 -7.01 6.03
C PHE A 146 7.21 -6.29 7.38
N GLY A 147 6.67 -6.86 8.44
CA GLY A 147 6.90 -6.39 9.82
C GLY A 147 8.38 -6.50 10.21
N GLU A 148 9.04 -7.59 9.83
CA GLU A 148 10.48 -7.77 10.07
C GLU A 148 11.33 -6.84 9.19
N ILE A 149 11.00 -6.65 7.90
CA ILE A 149 11.66 -5.67 7.04
C ILE A 149 11.53 -4.26 7.65
N ALA A 150 10.33 -3.88 8.07
CA ALA A 150 10.09 -2.58 8.70
C ALA A 150 10.95 -2.40 9.96
N ARG A 151 10.99 -3.40 10.84
CA ARG A 151 11.76 -3.39 12.08
C ARG A 151 13.27 -3.28 11.83
N GLN A 152 13.81 -4.07 10.91
CA GLN A 152 15.24 -4.06 10.55
C GLN A 152 15.69 -2.73 9.92
N ASN A 153 14.76 -1.99 9.33
CA ASN A 153 15.01 -0.71 8.69
C ASN A 153 14.56 0.49 9.54
N GLY A 154 14.60 0.39 10.87
CA GLY A 154 14.35 1.50 11.78
C GLY A 154 12.88 1.86 11.97
N GLY A 155 11.97 0.90 11.81
CA GLY A 155 10.54 1.09 12.04
C GLY A 155 9.83 1.81 10.89
N VAL A 156 10.15 1.43 9.65
CA VAL A 156 9.47 1.97 8.46
C VAL A 156 7.96 1.77 8.56
N SER A 157 7.20 2.81 8.25
CA SER A 157 5.74 2.77 8.28
C SER A 157 5.18 1.80 7.23
N CYS A 158 4.08 1.13 7.58
CA CYS A 158 3.42 0.14 6.72
C CYS A 158 1.93 0.47 6.52
N VAL A 159 1.45 0.27 5.29
CA VAL A 159 0.01 0.20 5.00
C VAL A 159 -0.37 -1.28 4.93
N TYR A 160 -1.01 -1.78 5.99
CA TYR A 160 -1.34 -3.20 6.15
C TYR A 160 -2.64 -3.60 5.44
N VAL A 161 -2.66 -3.55 4.12
CA VAL A 161 -3.84 -3.94 3.32
C VAL A 161 -4.18 -5.42 3.50
N ASN A 162 -3.18 -6.29 3.63
CA ASN A 162 -3.38 -7.72 3.94
C ASN A 162 -4.26 -7.94 5.17
N ARG A 163 -4.08 -7.14 6.22
CA ARG A 163 -4.90 -7.23 7.45
C ARG A 163 -6.35 -6.82 7.19
N ALA A 164 -6.58 -5.79 6.37
CA ALA A 164 -7.93 -5.38 5.99
C ALA A 164 -8.65 -6.49 5.21
N PHE A 165 -7.96 -7.17 4.29
CA PHE A 165 -8.50 -8.33 3.58
C PHE A 165 -8.78 -9.50 4.52
N ALA A 166 -7.87 -9.83 5.43
CA ALA A 166 -8.10 -10.87 6.43
C ALA A 166 -9.28 -10.57 7.36
N GLN A 167 -9.45 -9.31 7.76
CA GLN A 167 -10.58 -8.87 8.59
C GLN A 167 -11.89 -8.93 7.80
N SER A 168 -11.91 -8.47 6.54
CA SER A 168 -13.07 -8.56 5.67
C SER A 168 -13.53 -10.01 5.47
N ALA A 169 -12.59 -10.93 5.18
CA ALA A 169 -12.91 -12.35 5.02
C ALA A 169 -13.53 -13.02 6.25
N LYS A 170 -13.33 -12.47 7.44
CA LYS A 170 -13.92 -12.96 8.70
C LYS A 170 -15.30 -12.40 8.98
N THR A 171 -15.66 -11.26 8.43
CA THR A 171 -16.82 -10.48 8.87
C THR A 171 -17.80 -10.13 7.76
N LEU A 172 -17.39 -10.18 6.51
CA LEU A 172 -18.21 -9.82 5.35
C LEU A 172 -18.15 -10.93 4.29
N ASP A 173 -19.26 -11.09 3.57
CA ASP A 173 -19.37 -12.02 2.44
C ASP A 173 -19.25 -11.27 1.12
N TYR A 174 -18.13 -10.57 0.92
CA TYR A 174 -17.83 -9.85 -0.31
C TYR A 174 -16.68 -10.51 -1.08
N ASP A 175 -16.87 -10.69 -2.39
CA ASP A 175 -15.80 -11.14 -3.26
C ASP A 175 -14.86 -9.95 -3.59
N LEU A 176 -13.73 -9.90 -2.90
CA LEU A 176 -12.73 -8.86 -3.05
C LEU A 176 -11.76 -9.11 -4.21
N TRP A 177 -11.92 -10.23 -4.94
CA TRP A 177 -11.01 -10.61 -6.02
C TRP A 177 -11.69 -10.57 -7.39
N GLY A 178 -10.91 -10.26 -8.41
CA GLY A 178 -11.33 -10.30 -9.81
C GLY A 178 -11.55 -11.73 -10.31
N LYS A 179 -12.01 -11.86 -11.53
CA LYS A 179 -12.28 -13.16 -12.18
C LYS A 179 -11.05 -14.06 -12.28
N ASP A 180 -9.86 -13.48 -12.37
CA ASP A 180 -8.58 -14.20 -12.43
C ASP A 180 -8.12 -14.72 -11.07
N ARG A 181 -8.80 -14.33 -9.99
CA ARG A 181 -8.53 -14.69 -8.59
C ARG A 181 -7.12 -14.30 -8.09
N GLY A 182 -6.35 -13.61 -8.92
CA GLY A 182 -5.01 -13.10 -8.61
C GLY A 182 -4.98 -11.62 -8.28
N HIS A 183 -5.84 -10.84 -8.93
CA HIS A 183 -5.99 -9.40 -8.71
C HIS A 183 -7.28 -9.11 -7.94
N THR A 184 -7.39 -7.90 -7.42
CA THR A 184 -8.57 -7.45 -6.68
C THR A 184 -9.73 -7.12 -7.62
N SER A 185 -10.96 -7.25 -7.11
CA SER A 185 -12.16 -6.69 -7.72
C SER A 185 -12.25 -5.18 -7.45
N PRO A 186 -13.22 -4.46 -8.03
CA PRO A 186 -13.48 -3.07 -7.65
C PRO A 186 -13.75 -2.89 -6.14
N LEU A 187 -14.41 -3.86 -5.48
CA LEU A 187 -14.62 -3.85 -4.02
C LEU A 187 -13.30 -3.97 -3.27
N GLY A 188 -12.43 -4.91 -3.69
CA GLY A 188 -11.10 -5.07 -3.11
C GLY A 188 -10.21 -3.84 -3.34
N ALA A 189 -10.27 -3.24 -4.51
CA ALA A 189 -9.56 -2.00 -4.81
C ALA A 189 -10.02 -0.84 -3.90
N TYR A 190 -11.33 -0.71 -3.68
CA TYR A 190 -11.86 0.29 -2.77
C TYR A 190 -11.39 0.07 -1.33
N LEU A 191 -11.37 -1.18 -0.84
CA LEU A 191 -10.82 -1.51 0.48
C LEU A 191 -9.34 -1.13 0.60
N ILE A 192 -8.54 -1.34 -0.45
CA ILE A 192 -7.14 -0.88 -0.49
C ILE A 192 -7.07 0.63 -0.31
N VAL A 193 -7.83 1.39 -1.11
CA VAL A 193 -7.84 2.87 -1.05
C VAL A 193 -8.29 3.36 0.33
N CYS A 194 -9.34 2.77 0.91
CA CYS A 194 -9.79 3.07 2.26
C CYS A 194 -8.67 2.84 3.30
N THR A 195 -7.94 1.71 3.18
CA THR A 195 -6.84 1.38 4.10
C THR A 195 -5.69 2.40 3.97
N PHE A 196 -5.32 2.77 2.75
CA PHE A 196 -4.34 3.84 2.51
C PHE A 196 -4.80 5.16 3.13
N PHE A 197 -6.04 5.56 2.86
CA PHE A 197 -6.58 6.82 3.37
C PHE A 197 -6.55 6.87 4.89
N ALA A 198 -7.12 5.87 5.56
CA ALA A 198 -7.16 5.85 7.01
C ALA A 198 -5.74 5.81 7.63
N THR A 199 -4.80 5.06 7.02
CA THR A 199 -3.43 4.96 7.52
C THR A 199 -2.65 6.27 7.35
N LEU A 200 -2.74 6.92 6.18
CA LEU A 200 -1.97 8.11 5.86
C LEU A 200 -2.50 9.36 6.56
N PHE A 201 -3.81 9.56 6.50
CA PHE A 201 -4.42 10.79 6.99
C PHE A 201 -4.89 10.70 8.45
N GLY A 202 -4.91 9.50 9.05
CA GLY A 202 -5.39 9.31 10.42
C GLY A 202 -6.88 9.64 10.59
N GLU A 203 -7.65 9.58 9.50
CA GLU A 203 -9.06 9.91 9.45
C GLU A 203 -9.88 8.71 8.98
N SER A 204 -11.16 8.68 9.41
CA SER A 204 -12.07 7.60 9.00
C SER A 204 -12.29 7.58 7.50
N ALA A 205 -12.06 6.43 6.87
CA ALA A 205 -12.31 6.18 5.46
C ALA A 205 -13.81 6.20 5.11
N THR A 206 -14.72 6.19 6.12
CA THR A 206 -16.15 6.37 5.87
C THR A 206 -16.52 7.76 5.33
N LYS A 207 -15.58 8.71 5.35
CA LYS A 207 -15.71 10.03 4.73
C LYS A 207 -15.55 9.99 3.21
N LEU A 208 -14.89 8.97 2.66
CA LEU A 208 -14.66 8.83 1.22
C LEU A 208 -15.98 8.59 0.48
N SER A 209 -16.10 9.13 -0.72
CA SER A 209 -17.21 8.78 -1.61
C SER A 209 -17.13 7.30 -2.01
N ALA A 210 -18.28 6.72 -2.31
CA ALA A 210 -18.40 5.28 -2.57
C ALA A 210 -17.74 4.80 -3.89
N ASN A 211 -17.24 5.71 -4.72
CA ASN A 211 -16.52 5.40 -5.97
C ASN A 211 -17.25 4.41 -6.90
N GLY A 212 -18.57 4.56 -7.03
CA GLY A 212 -19.40 3.64 -7.82
C GLY A 212 -19.70 2.29 -7.16
N ILE A 213 -19.22 2.05 -5.95
CA ILE A 213 -19.56 0.89 -5.11
C ILE A 213 -20.96 1.10 -4.51
N TYR A 214 -21.71 0.02 -4.31
CA TYR A 214 -22.97 0.07 -3.58
C TYR A 214 -22.75 0.67 -2.18
N PRO A 215 -23.41 1.78 -1.81
CA PRO A 215 -23.06 2.57 -0.63
C PRO A 215 -22.98 1.80 0.69
N PRO A 216 -23.87 0.84 1.02
CA PRO A 216 -23.73 0.01 2.22
C PRO A 216 -22.45 -0.82 2.22
N ALA A 217 -22.06 -1.39 1.07
CA ALA A 217 -20.82 -2.16 0.95
C ALA A 217 -19.60 -1.25 1.09
N ALA A 218 -19.60 -0.08 0.45
CA ALA A 218 -18.54 0.91 0.59
C ALA A 218 -18.33 1.31 2.05
N LYS A 219 -19.42 1.59 2.78
CA LYS A 219 -19.36 1.92 4.21
C LYS A 219 -18.75 0.79 5.04
N GLN A 220 -19.19 -0.46 4.84
CA GLN A 220 -18.66 -1.61 5.58
C GLN A 220 -17.17 -1.85 5.31
N LEU A 221 -16.72 -1.68 4.05
CA LEU A 221 -15.31 -1.81 3.69
C LEU A 221 -14.46 -0.68 4.31
N ALA A 222 -14.98 0.55 4.33
CA ALA A 222 -14.33 1.66 4.99
C ALA A 222 -14.20 1.45 6.52
N GLU A 223 -15.25 0.94 7.17
CA GLU A 223 -15.21 0.58 8.59
C GLU A 223 -14.19 -0.54 8.91
N ILE A 224 -13.98 -1.49 7.98
CA ILE A 224 -12.89 -2.47 8.07
C ILE A 224 -11.53 -1.79 8.02
N ALA A 225 -11.33 -0.88 7.05
CA ALA A 225 -10.08 -0.14 6.94
C ALA A 225 -9.77 0.67 8.20
N ASP A 226 -10.76 1.35 8.76
CA ASP A 226 -10.63 2.11 10.00
C ASP A 226 -10.18 1.24 11.18
N LYS A 227 -10.75 0.05 11.35
CA LYS A 227 -10.34 -0.91 12.40
C LYS A 227 -8.87 -1.33 12.30
N ILE A 228 -8.32 -1.33 11.09
CA ILE A 228 -6.93 -1.74 10.86
C ILE A 228 -5.96 -0.57 11.04
N ALA A 229 -6.36 0.62 10.60
CA ALA A 229 -5.48 1.76 10.45
C ALA A 229 -5.55 2.76 11.62
N LEU A 230 -6.72 2.92 12.22
CA LEU A 230 -6.92 3.91 13.28
C LEU A 230 -6.73 3.30 14.67
N PRO A 231 -6.22 4.08 15.65
CA PRO A 231 -6.19 3.65 17.04
C PRO A 231 -7.60 3.29 17.52
N THR A 232 -7.71 2.22 18.28
CA THR A 232 -8.96 1.87 18.95
C THR A 232 -9.33 2.99 19.93
N PRO A 233 -10.57 3.50 19.91
CA PRO A 233 -11.03 4.56 20.81
C PRO A 233 -10.97 4.16 22.28
#